data_1a5712ab81aee4cc3bdf2b187bdc3bb7
#
_entry.id   1a5712ab81aee4cc3bdf2b187bdc3bb7
#
_cell.length_a   1.000
_cell.length_b   1.000
_cell.length_c   1.000
_cell.angle_alpha   90.00
_cell.angle_beta   90.00
_cell.angle_gamma   90.00
#
_symmetry.space_group_name_H-M   'P 1'
#
loop_
_entity.id
_entity.type
_entity.pdbx_description
1 polymer ?
#
loop_
_entity_poly.entity_id
_entity_poly.type
_entity_poly.pdbx_seq_one_letter_code
_entity_poly.pdbx_strand_id
1 'polypeptide(L)'
;MLNLKGRSDKKSKNIIGIIQSCLILVLVILIIFMMIQISWLQGTARVINYAGLVRGATQREVKLEITENRNEELIKYLDDILSGLRYQDGHYELVKLYDKEYQEKLKIQSDYWEKLKTEIEAVRSVGYENTDIVNMSEIYFKMADETVFAAEKYSEKIATKIRTIEILSAFDMLC
;
A
#
# COMPACT_ATOMS: atom_id res chain seq x y z
N MET A 1 -50.11 40.53 -25.87
CA MET A 1 -48.67 40.62 -25.49
C MET A 1 -48.31 39.95 -24.15
N LEU A 2 -49.26 39.46 -23.38
CA LEU A 2 -49.01 38.82 -22.05
C LEU A 2 -48.56 37.36 -22.09
N ASN A 3 -48.75 36.62 -23.19
CA ASN A 3 -48.50 35.19 -23.24
C ASN A 3 -47.06 34.79 -23.61
N LEU A 4 -46.25 35.71 -24.12
CA LEU A 4 -44.85 35.44 -24.51
C LEU A 4 -43.90 35.53 -23.31
N LYS A 5 -44.19 36.37 -22.31
CA LYS A 5 -43.37 36.59 -21.11
C LYS A 5 -43.39 35.37 -20.17
N GLY A 6 -44.58 34.74 -19.97
CA GLY A 6 -44.72 33.57 -19.13
C GLY A 6 -44.07 32.28 -19.72
N ARG A 7 -43.96 32.19 -21.04
CA ARG A 7 -43.31 31.07 -21.72
C ARG A 7 -41.79 31.17 -21.68
N SER A 8 -41.22 32.38 -21.68
CA SER A 8 -39.80 32.65 -21.51
C SER A 8 -39.34 32.35 -20.09
N ASP A 9 -40.09 32.75 -19.07
CA ASP A 9 -39.78 32.51 -17.65
C ASP A 9 -39.81 31.01 -17.31
N LYS A 10 -40.74 30.24 -17.85
CA LYS A 10 -40.83 28.80 -17.65
C LYS A 10 -39.64 28.06 -18.30
N LYS A 11 -39.21 28.48 -19.49
CA LYS A 11 -38.06 27.91 -20.20
C LYS A 11 -36.75 28.21 -19.45
N SER A 12 -36.59 29.43 -18.93
CA SER A 12 -35.43 29.81 -18.12
C SER A 12 -35.34 29.01 -16.81
N LYS A 13 -36.43 28.82 -16.09
CA LYS A 13 -36.50 28.01 -14.86
C LYS A 13 -36.12 26.54 -15.14
N ASN A 14 -36.59 25.97 -16.26
CA ASN A 14 -36.24 24.60 -16.63
C ASN A 14 -34.74 24.47 -16.95
N ILE A 15 -34.13 25.42 -17.64
CA ILE A 15 -32.70 25.44 -17.96
C ILE A 15 -31.88 25.54 -16.68
N ILE A 16 -32.24 26.43 -15.75
CA ILE A 16 -31.58 26.55 -14.46
C ILE A 16 -31.66 25.25 -13.66
N GLY A 17 -32.83 24.60 -13.65
CA GLY A 17 -33.00 23.29 -12.97
C GLY A 17 -32.12 22.18 -13.58
N ILE A 18 -31.98 22.17 -14.91
CA ILE A 18 -31.11 21.21 -15.58
C ILE A 18 -29.64 21.45 -15.22
N ILE A 19 -29.19 22.72 -15.26
CA ILE A 19 -27.82 23.09 -14.89
C ILE A 19 -27.54 22.70 -13.43
N GLN A 20 -28.45 22.99 -12.54
CA GLN A 20 -28.31 22.63 -11.12
C GLN A 20 -28.25 21.12 -10.90
N SER A 21 -29.08 20.34 -11.63
CA SER A 21 -29.04 18.88 -11.56
C SER A 21 -27.72 18.32 -12.10
N CYS A 22 -27.19 18.89 -13.19
CA CYS A 22 -25.86 18.51 -13.71
C CYS A 22 -24.75 18.81 -12.72
N LEU A 23 -24.75 19.97 -12.07
CA LEU A 23 -23.77 20.33 -11.04
C LEU A 23 -23.80 19.37 -9.84
N ILE A 24 -25.00 19.02 -9.38
CA ILE A 24 -25.14 18.03 -8.28
C ILE A 24 -24.58 16.66 -8.70
N LEU A 25 -24.88 16.22 -9.93
CA LEU A 25 -24.36 14.95 -10.44
C LEU A 25 -22.83 14.93 -10.51
N VAL A 26 -22.22 16.00 -11.01
CA VAL A 26 -20.76 16.16 -11.06
C VAL A 26 -20.16 16.13 -9.65
N LEU A 27 -20.78 16.83 -8.70
CA LEU A 27 -20.34 16.82 -7.30
C LEU A 27 -20.36 15.41 -6.70
N VAL A 28 -21.44 14.65 -6.93
CA VAL A 28 -21.55 13.26 -6.45
C VAL A 28 -20.44 12.37 -7.05
N ILE A 29 -20.19 12.51 -8.35
CA ILE A 29 -19.09 11.77 -9.03
C ILE A 29 -17.73 12.11 -8.42
N LEU A 30 -17.46 13.39 -8.15
CA LEU A 30 -16.22 13.83 -7.52
C LEU A 30 -16.06 13.26 -6.11
N ILE A 31 -17.14 13.24 -5.31
CA ILE A 31 -17.09 12.64 -3.96
C ILE A 31 -16.77 11.16 -4.03
N ILE A 32 -17.41 10.40 -4.93
CA ILE A 32 -17.15 8.96 -5.11
C ILE A 32 -15.70 8.76 -5.55
N PHE A 33 -15.22 9.57 -6.47
CA PHE A 33 -13.82 9.51 -6.92
C PHE A 33 -12.84 9.75 -5.77
N MET A 34 -13.06 10.76 -4.95
CA MET A 34 -12.22 11.03 -3.77
C MET A 34 -12.25 9.87 -2.75
N MET A 35 -13.41 9.26 -2.51
CA MET A 35 -13.51 8.10 -1.61
C MET A 35 -12.67 6.92 -2.11
N ILE A 36 -12.69 6.64 -3.41
CA ILE A 36 -11.87 5.59 -4.02
C ILE A 36 -10.38 5.90 -3.83
N GLN A 37 -9.96 7.13 -4.04
CA GLN A 37 -8.57 7.57 -3.89
C GLN A 37 -8.08 7.44 -2.45
N ILE A 38 -8.90 7.84 -1.47
CA ILE A 38 -8.58 7.70 -0.04
C ILE A 38 -8.43 6.22 0.32
N SER A 39 -9.34 5.36 -0.12
CA SER A 39 -9.27 3.91 0.10
C SER A 39 -7.99 3.30 -0.46
N TRP A 40 -7.58 3.71 -1.65
CA TRP A 40 -6.33 3.28 -2.27
C TRP A 40 -5.10 3.72 -1.47
N LEU A 41 -5.08 4.96 -1.01
CA LEU A 41 -3.98 5.50 -0.21
C LEU A 41 -3.86 4.77 1.13
N GLN A 42 -4.98 4.48 1.79
CA GLN A 42 -5.01 3.70 3.03
C GLN A 42 -4.49 2.26 2.81
N GLY A 43 -4.90 1.61 1.72
CA GLY A 43 -4.41 0.28 1.35
C GLY A 43 -2.89 0.27 1.12
N THR A 44 -2.37 1.26 0.42
CA THR A 44 -0.93 1.40 0.15
C THR A 44 -0.15 1.67 1.45
N ALA A 45 -0.64 2.55 2.32
CA ALA A 45 -0.03 2.81 3.62
C ALA A 45 0.02 1.55 4.50
N ARG A 46 -1.01 0.72 4.45
CA ARG A 46 -1.04 -0.57 5.15
C ARG A 46 0.06 -1.50 4.63
N VAL A 47 0.25 -1.62 3.31
CA VAL A 47 1.34 -2.42 2.72
C VAL A 47 2.71 -1.92 3.20
N ILE A 48 2.97 -0.62 3.19
CA ILE A 48 4.23 -0.02 3.68
C ILE A 48 4.45 -0.37 5.14
N ASN A 49 3.41 -0.24 5.98
CA ASN A 49 3.49 -0.57 7.40
C ASN A 49 3.84 -2.05 7.63
N TYR A 50 3.17 -2.98 6.94
CA TYR A 50 3.45 -4.41 7.10
C TYR A 50 4.82 -4.81 6.54
N ALA A 51 5.28 -4.21 5.44
CA ALA A 51 6.65 -4.38 4.96
C ALA A 51 7.68 -3.89 5.99
N GLY A 52 7.41 -2.77 6.65
CA GLY A 52 8.22 -2.27 7.77
C GLY A 52 8.19 -3.19 8.99
N LEU A 53 7.04 -3.78 9.32
CA LEU A 53 6.91 -4.77 10.39
C LEU A 53 7.75 -6.02 10.10
N VAL A 54 7.74 -6.53 8.87
CA VAL A 54 8.61 -7.67 8.46
C VAL A 54 10.07 -7.35 8.71
N ARG A 55 10.53 -6.16 8.32
CA ARG A 55 11.91 -5.71 8.55
C ARG A 55 12.30 -5.77 10.03
N GLY A 56 11.48 -5.18 10.90
CA GLY A 56 11.74 -5.13 12.35
C GLY A 56 11.57 -6.48 13.05
N ALA A 57 10.53 -7.23 12.69
CA ALA A 57 10.22 -8.51 13.31
C ALA A 57 11.26 -9.58 12.95
N THR A 58 11.83 -9.56 11.73
CA THR A 58 12.92 -10.48 11.36
C THR A 58 14.17 -10.23 12.18
N GLN A 59 14.56 -8.97 12.41
CA GLN A 59 15.69 -8.65 13.28
C GLN A 59 15.45 -9.11 14.72
N ARG A 60 14.21 -8.97 15.20
CA ARG A 60 13.82 -9.49 16.51
C ARG A 60 13.92 -11.00 16.57
N GLU A 61 13.47 -11.72 15.54
CA GLU A 61 13.53 -13.16 15.48
C GLU A 61 14.98 -13.67 15.53
N VAL A 62 15.86 -13.13 14.70
CA VAL A 62 17.27 -13.49 14.69
C VAL A 62 17.93 -13.23 16.05
N LYS A 63 17.61 -12.11 16.70
CA LYS A 63 18.09 -11.82 18.05
C LYS A 63 17.60 -12.87 19.07
N LEU A 64 16.33 -13.28 18.99
CA LEU A 64 15.78 -14.30 19.89
C LEU A 64 16.47 -15.64 19.68
N GLU A 65 16.72 -16.07 18.45
CA GLU A 65 17.44 -17.31 18.15
C GLU A 65 18.89 -17.29 18.68
N ILE A 66 19.63 -16.20 18.48
CA ILE A 66 20.99 -16.04 19.01
C ILE A 66 21.03 -16.10 20.53
N THR A 67 19.96 -15.64 21.19
CA THR A 67 19.84 -15.66 22.68
C THR A 67 19.11 -16.91 23.19
N GLU A 68 18.91 -17.92 22.37
CA GLU A 68 18.25 -19.20 22.72
C GLU A 68 16.78 -19.05 23.17
N ASN A 69 16.14 -17.92 22.83
CA ASN A 69 14.74 -17.64 23.12
C ASN A 69 13.85 -17.88 21.89
N ARG A 70 13.69 -19.13 21.48
CA ARG A 70 12.97 -19.54 20.28
C ARG A 70 11.54 -19.04 20.25
N ASN A 71 11.09 -18.55 19.09
CA ASN A 71 9.73 -18.03 18.91
C ASN A 71 9.09 -18.46 17.58
N GLU A 72 8.54 -19.66 17.55
CA GLU A 72 7.84 -20.21 16.37
C GLU A 72 6.63 -19.37 15.93
N GLU A 73 5.96 -18.70 16.87
CA GLU A 73 4.82 -17.84 16.55
C GLU A 73 5.27 -16.61 15.76
N LEU A 74 6.46 -16.09 16.03
CA LEU A 74 7.02 -14.95 15.29
C LEU A 74 7.43 -15.35 13.87
N ILE A 75 8.00 -16.54 13.68
CA ILE A 75 8.32 -17.08 12.35
C ILE A 75 7.01 -17.23 11.55
N LYS A 76 6.00 -17.86 12.13
CA LYS A 76 4.68 -18.00 11.48
C LYS A 76 4.05 -16.64 11.14
N TYR A 77 4.13 -15.68 12.05
CA TYR A 77 3.65 -14.32 11.82
C TYR A 77 4.36 -13.65 10.63
N LEU A 78 5.67 -13.85 10.49
CA LEU A 78 6.46 -13.35 9.36
C LEU A 78 6.06 -14.03 8.05
N ASP A 79 5.86 -15.37 8.07
CA ASP A 79 5.38 -16.12 6.91
C ASP A 79 4.02 -15.61 6.45
N ASP A 80 3.07 -15.41 7.36
CA ASP A 80 1.72 -14.93 7.07
C ASP A 80 1.74 -13.52 6.45
N ILE A 81 2.57 -12.61 6.98
CA ILE A 81 2.67 -11.26 6.42
C ILE A 81 3.31 -11.30 5.03
N LEU A 82 4.40 -12.02 4.84
CA LEU A 82 5.09 -12.12 3.55
C LEU A 82 4.19 -12.74 2.48
N SER A 83 3.39 -13.75 2.86
CA SER A 83 2.37 -14.34 1.99
C SER A 83 1.30 -13.31 1.63
N GLY A 84 0.77 -12.59 2.61
CA GLY A 84 -0.20 -11.51 2.38
C GLY A 84 0.32 -10.39 1.49
N LEU A 85 1.58 -9.98 1.65
CA LEU A 85 2.23 -8.98 0.78
C LEU A 85 2.38 -9.47 -0.66
N ARG A 86 2.74 -10.75 -0.86
CA ARG A 86 2.96 -11.33 -2.20
C ARG A 86 1.70 -11.71 -2.92
N TYR A 87 0.76 -12.35 -2.23
CA TYR A 87 -0.37 -13.04 -2.84
C TYR A 87 -1.72 -12.44 -2.48
N GLN A 88 -1.74 -11.44 -1.58
CA GLN A 88 -2.96 -10.82 -1.03
C GLN A 88 -3.87 -11.84 -0.31
N ASP A 89 -3.29 -12.90 0.20
CA ASP A 89 -3.96 -13.88 1.03
C ASP A 89 -3.92 -13.50 2.52
N GLY A 90 -4.68 -14.24 3.32
CA GLY A 90 -4.75 -14.00 4.76
C GLY A 90 -5.69 -12.86 5.17
N HIS A 91 -5.60 -12.49 6.45
CA HIS A 91 -6.54 -11.59 7.12
C HIS A 91 -6.06 -10.13 7.23
N TYR A 92 -4.91 -9.81 6.62
CA TYR A 92 -4.34 -8.44 6.72
C TYR A 92 -4.95 -7.43 5.75
N GLU A 93 -5.80 -7.88 4.82
CA GLU A 93 -6.44 -7.02 3.79
C GLU A 93 -5.44 -6.17 3.02
N LEU A 94 -4.32 -6.77 2.63
CA LEU A 94 -3.25 -6.10 1.91
C LEU A 94 -3.62 -5.95 0.43
N VAL A 95 -3.46 -4.74 -0.10
CA VAL A 95 -3.69 -4.48 -1.53
C VAL A 95 -2.45 -4.80 -2.34
N LYS A 96 -2.64 -5.22 -3.60
CA LYS A 96 -1.52 -5.41 -4.51
C LYS A 96 -0.99 -4.08 -5.02
N LEU A 97 0.29 -3.82 -4.79
CA LEU A 97 0.96 -2.70 -5.43
C LEU A 97 1.46 -3.14 -6.82
N TYR A 98 0.87 -2.57 -7.89
CA TYR A 98 1.21 -2.89 -9.29
C TYR A 98 2.45 -2.12 -9.77
N ASP A 99 3.51 -2.11 -8.95
CA ASP A 99 4.81 -1.56 -9.30
C ASP A 99 5.83 -2.68 -9.50
N LYS A 100 6.53 -2.65 -10.63
CA LYS A 100 7.47 -3.72 -11.01
C LYS A 100 8.65 -3.78 -10.07
N GLU A 101 9.19 -2.63 -9.67
CA GLU A 101 10.35 -2.53 -8.78
C GLU A 101 10.00 -3.12 -7.40
N TYR A 102 8.85 -2.74 -6.84
CA TYR A 102 8.36 -3.27 -5.58
C TYR A 102 8.16 -4.80 -5.65
N GLN A 103 7.46 -5.30 -6.67
CA GLN A 103 7.16 -6.72 -6.80
C GLN A 103 8.44 -7.59 -6.94
N GLU A 104 9.45 -7.10 -7.66
CA GLU A 104 10.73 -7.78 -7.81
C GLU A 104 11.49 -7.82 -6.48
N LYS A 105 11.59 -6.69 -5.76
CA LYS A 105 12.24 -6.63 -4.45
C LYS A 105 11.54 -7.49 -3.40
N LEU A 106 10.22 -7.46 -3.35
CA LEU A 106 9.43 -8.31 -2.45
C LEU A 106 9.63 -9.80 -2.76
N LYS A 107 9.74 -10.16 -4.04
CA LYS A 107 10.05 -11.55 -4.42
C LYS A 107 11.42 -11.98 -3.91
N ILE A 108 12.46 -11.19 -4.17
CA ILE A 108 13.83 -11.47 -3.74
C ILE A 108 13.90 -11.58 -2.21
N GLN A 109 13.28 -10.66 -1.49
CA GLN A 109 13.19 -10.67 -0.03
C GLN A 109 12.50 -11.95 0.48
N SER A 110 11.36 -12.33 -0.10
CA SER A 110 10.63 -13.53 0.31
C SER A 110 11.44 -14.81 0.03
N ASP A 111 12.11 -14.88 -1.13
CA ASP A 111 12.96 -16.02 -1.46
C ASP A 111 14.19 -16.10 -0.53
N TYR A 112 14.68 -14.96 -0.03
CA TYR A 112 15.78 -14.93 0.93
C TYR A 112 15.31 -15.27 2.37
N TRP A 113 14.06 -14.97 2.72
CA TRP A 113 13.47 -15.38 3.99
C TRP A 113 13.48 -16.90 4.17
N GLU A 114 13.19 -17.65 3.12
CA GLU A 114 13.28 -19.11 3.17
C GLU A 114 14.69 -19.60 3.51
N LYS A 115 15.73 -18.94 2.96
CA LYS A 115 17.13 -19.25 3.29
C LYS A 115 17.45 -18.87 4.73
N LEU A 116 16.96 -17.73 5.20
CA LEU A 116 17.19 -17.28 6.57
C LEU A 116 16.52 -18.23 7.58
N LYS A 117 15.33 -18.76 7.29
CA LYS A 117 14.70 -19.82 8.11
C LYS A 117 15.57 -21.08 8.19
N THR A 118 16.18 -21.48 7.09
CA THR A 118 17.12 -22.62 7.09
C THR A 118 18.33 -22.35 7.99
N GLU A 119 18.84 -21.14 7.97
CA GLU A 119 19.95 -20.73 8.84
C GLU A 119 19.53 -20.66 10.31
N ILE A 120 18.32 -20.23 10.62
CA ILE A 120 17.73 -20.28 11.96
C ILE A 120 17.74 -21.73 12.49
N GLU A 121 17.34 -22.70 11.69
CA GLU A 121 17.41 -24.12 12.08
C GLU A 121 18.84 -24.60 12.30
N ALA A 122 19.80 -24.11 11.51
CA ALA A 122 21.21 -24.38 11.72
C ALA A 122 21.70 -23.82 13.06
N VAL A 123 21.31 -22.58 13.42
CA VAL A 123 21.61 -21.97 14.73
C VAL A 123 21.15 -22.87 15.87
N ARG A 124 19.94 -23.40 15.78
CA ARG A 124 19.36 -24.32 16.77
C ARG A 124 20.12 -25.63 16.93
N SER A 125 20.81 -26.05 15.86
CA SER A 125 21.50 -27.34 15.80
C SER A 125 22.99 -27.25 16.21
N VAL A 126 23.70 -26.20 15.80
CA VAL A 126 25.14 -26.07 15.95
C VAL A 126 25.60 -24.81 16.69
N GLY A 127 24.67 -23.98 17.13
CA GLY A 127 24.93 -22.69 17.77
C GLY A 127 25.23 -21.56 16.77
N TYR A 128 24.88 -20.33 17.12
CA TYR A 128 24.99 -19.18 16.22
C TYR A 128 26.44 -18.86 15.80
N GLU A 129 27.42 -19.18 16.65
CA GLU A 129 28.84 -18.95 16.36
C GLU A 129 29.38 -19.79 15.19
N ASN A 130 28.68 -20.89 14.86
CA ASN A 130 29.03 -21.82 13.77
C ASN A 130 28.14 -21.59 12.52
N THR A 131 27.44 -20.45 12.43
CA THR A 131 26.49 -20.14 11.37
C THR A 131 26.76 -18.75 10.81
N ASP A 132 26.18 -18.42 9.66
CA ASP A 132 26.25 -17.08 9.05
C ASP A 132 25.03 -16.21 9.37
N ILE A 133 24.28 -16.56 10.42
CA ILE A 133 22.98 -15.93 10.76
C ILE A 133 23.07 -14.41 10.89
N VAL A 134 24.15 -13.89 11.48
CA VAL A 134 24.34 -12.45 11.68
C VAL A 134 24.49 -11.73 10.35
N ASN A 135 25.37 -12.20 9.47
CA ASN A 135 25.58 -11.62 8.16
C ASN A 135 24.33 -11.78 7.28
N MET A 136 23.68 -12.95 7.29
CA MET A 136 22.44 -13.18 6.56
C MET A 136 21.31 -12.26 7.03
N SER A 137 21.21 -11.98 8.33
CA SER A 137 20.22 -11.06 8.87
C SER A 137 20.44 -9.61 8.39
N GLU A 138 21.68 -9.16 8.29
CA GLU A 138 22.03 -7.84 7.77
C GLU A 138 21.72 -7.71 6.27
N ILE A 139 21.99 -8.77 5.49
CA ILE A 139 21.61 -8.83 4.07
C ILE A 139 20.10 -8.77 3.93
N TYR A 140 19.37 -9.55 4.73
CA TYR A 140 17.90 -9.54 4.74
C TYR A 140 17.35 -8.16 5.11
N PHE A 141 17.92 -7.51 6.12
CA PHE A 141 17.51 -6.16 6.55
C PHE A 141 17.60 -5.16 5.40
N LYS A 142 18.70 -5.17 4.64
CA LYS A 142 18.87 -4.31 3.46
C LYS A 142 17.82 -4.60 2.38
N MET A 143 17.54 -5.89 2.11
CA MET A 143 16.49 -6.26 1.16
C MET A 143 15.11 -5.79 1.61
N ALA A 144 14.79 -5.94 2.89
CA ALA A 144 13.53 -5.48 3.46
C ALA A 144 13.41 -3.95 3.41
N ASP A 145 14.49 -3.23 3.70
CA ASP A 145 14.55 -1.77 3.60
C ASP A 145 14.33 -1.28 2.16
N GLU A 146 14.95 -1.93 1.19
CA GLU A 146 14.74 -1.64 -0.23
C GLU A 146 13.30 -1.94 -0.68
N THR A 147 12.66 -2.97 -0.14
CA THR A 147 11.25 -3.28 -0.42
C THR A 147 10.32 -2.21 0.14
N VAL A 148 10.55 -1.76 1.38
CA VAL A 148 9.81 -0.65 1.99
C VAL A 148 9.96 0.62 1.15
N PHE A 149 11.20 0.98 0.81
CA PHE A 149 11.49 2.16 -0.01
C PHE A 149 10.80 2.13 -1.39
N ALA A 150 10.77 0.97 -2.05
CA ALA A 150 10.07 0.82 -3.32
C ALA A 150 8.54 1.01 -3.16
N ALA A 151 7.95 0.52 -2.05
CA ALA A 151 6.54 0.74 -1.74
C ALA A 151 6.22 2.21 -1.46
N GLU A 152 7.07 2.91 -0.70
CA GLU A 152 6.95 4.35 -0.43
C GLU A 152 7.03 5.17 -1.71
N LYS A 153 8.04 4.93 -2.55
CA LYS A 153 8.21 5.58 -3.85
C LYS A 153 7.00 5.40 -4.76
N TYR A 154 6.40 4.21 -4.76
CA TYR A 154 5.16 3.95 -5.49
C TYR A 154 3.98 4.76 -4.93
N SER A 155 3.83 4.81 -3.61
CA SER A 155 2.81 5.62 -2.93
C SER A 155 2.92 7.10 -3.26
N GLU A 156 4.12 7.67 -3.19
CA GLU A 156 4.41 9.07 -3.53
C GLU A 156 4.07 9.38 -4.99
N LYS A 157 4.43 8.48 -5.92
CA LYS A 157 4.11 8.62 -7.34
C LYS A 157 2.61 8.66 -7.59
N ILE A 158 1.83 7.83 -6.89
CA ILE A 158 0.36 7.85 -6.98
C ILE A 158 -0.20 9.13 -6.37
N ALA A 159 0.23 9.50 -5.16
CA ALA A 159 -0.22 10.73 -4.50
C ALA A 159 0.02 11.98 -5.36
N THR A 160 1.19 12.05 -6.01
CA THR A 160 1.52 13.16 -6.92
C THR A 160 0.62 13.19 -8.15
N LYS A 161 0.31 12.02 -8.74
CA LYS A 161 -0.62 11.94 -9.88
C LYS A 161 -2.03 12.41 -9.49
N ILE A 162 -2.53 11.98 -8.33
CA ILE A 162 -3.84 12.37 -7.80
C ILE A 162 -3.88 13.88 -7.63
N ARG A 163 -2.90 14.46 -6.96
CA ARG A 163 -2.80 15.91 -6.74
C ARG A 163 -2.77 16.71 -8.05
N THR A 164 -2.08 16.21 -9.06
CA THR A 164 -2.03 16.86 -10.38
C THR A 164 -3.40 16.87 -11.04
N ILE A 165 -4.14 15.76 -10.97
CA ILE A 165 -5.52 15.65 -11.52
C ILE A 165 -6.46 16.59 -10.77
N GLU A 166 -6.37 16.68 -9.44
CA GLU A 166 -7.16 17.59 -8.62
C GLU A 166 -6.93 19.05 -8.98
N ILE A 167 -5.68 19.46 -9.15
CA ILE A 167 -5.32 20.83 -9.55
C ILE A 167 -5.88 21.14 -10.94
N LEU A 168 -5.72 20.24 -11.92
CA LEU A 168 -6.24 20.44 -13.27
C LEU A 168 -7.77 20.54 -13.28
N SER A 169 -8.45 19.65 -12.54
CA SER A 169 -9.93 19.70 -12.46
C SER A 169 -10.45 20.97 -11.77
N ALA A 170 -9.73 21.49 -10.77
CA ALA A 170 -10.07 22.75 -10.14
C ALA A 170 -9.91 23.96 -11.10
N PHE A 171 -8.88 23.93 -11.97
CA PHE A 171 -8.69 24.95 -13.00
C PHE A 171 -9.82 24.94 -14.05
N ASP A 172 -10.23 23.76 -14.53
CA ASP A 172 -11.33 23.62 -15.49
C ASP A 172 -12.70 24.09 -14.93
N MET A 173 -12.87 24.05 -13.61
CA MET A 173 -14.09 24.56 -12.96
C MET A 173 -14.10 26.08 -12.81
N LEU A 174 -12.95 26.76 -12.90
CA LEU A 174 -12.82 28.22 -12.75
C LEU A 174 -12.82 28.96 -14.07
N CYS A 175 -12.69 28.29 -15.21
CA CYS A 175 -12.76 28.84 -16.57
C CYS A 175 -14.14 28.64 -17.18
#